data_24187b4f5a16c629e19049c8f8d695fc
#
_entry.id   24187b4f5a16c629e19049c8f8d695fc
#
_cell.length_a   1.000
_cell.length_b   1.000
_cell.length_c   1.000
_cell.angle_alpha   90.00
_cell.angle_beta   90.00
_cell.angle_gamma   90.00
#
_symmetry.space_group_name_H-M   'P 1'
#
loop_
_entity.id
_entity.type
_entity.pdbx_description
1 polymer ?
#
loop_
_entity_poly.entity_id
_entity_poly.type
_entity_poly.pdbx_seq_one_letter_code
_entity_poly.pdbx_strand_id
1 'polypeptide(L)'
;YKNIITRSRDELDLKDSALVEELFKNNKIDIVVLAAAKVGGILANNTFRADFIFENLAIQNNIIHNSYKYGVEKLLFLGSSCIYPKQCLQPIKEEYLLNGELEYTNEPYAIAKIAGLKMCESYAIQYGCNFISVMPTNLYGINDNFDLYNSHVLPAMIRKMHLAKCLQENNMDSIKLNLGENYKSILKEFGISKDSVNI
;
A
#
# COMPACT_ATOMS: atom_id res chain seq x y z
N TYR A 1 12.06 -17.04 -10.93
CA TYR A 1 10.76 -17.63 -11.24
C TYR A 1 10.47 -17.44 -12.72
N LYS A 2 9.91 -18.45 -13.40
CA LYS A 2 9.67 -18.40 -14.85
C LYS A 2 8.19 -18.13 -15.18
N ASN A 3 7.27 -18.56 -14.33
CA ASN A 3 5.85 -18.42 -14.55
C ASN A 3 5.28 -17.49 -13.47
N ILE A 4 4.98 -16.26 -13.85
CA ILE A 4 4.38 -15.26 -12.94
C ILE A 4 2.94 -15.07 -13.37
N ILE A 5 2.00 -15.28 -12.43
CA ILE A 5 0.57 -15.03 -12.61
C ILE A 5 0.27 -13.69 -11.95
N THR A 6 -0.14 -12.72 -12.76
CA THR A 6 -0.65 -11.42 -12.29
C THR A 6 -2.01 -11.17 -12.91
N ARG A 7 -2.85 -10.41 -12.24
CA ARG A 7 -4.15 -9.93 -12.74
C ARG A 7 -4.32 -8.47 -12.36
N SER A 8 -4.87 -7.71 -13.26
CA SER A 8 -5.35 -6.37 -12.93
C SER A 8 -6.62 -6.47 -12.07
N ARG A 9 -6.99 -5.36 -11.43
CA ARG A 9 -8.21 -5.31 -10.62
C ARG A 9 -9.48 -5.56 -11.44
N ASP A 10 -9.47 -5.16 -12.71
CA ASP A 10 -10.61 -5.35 -13.63
C ASP A 10 -10.74 -6.82 -14.07
N GLU A 11 -9.64 -7.57 -14.10
CA GLU A 11 -9.63 -9.00 -14.44
C GLU A 11 -9.98 -9.88 -13.24
N LEU A 12 -9.62 -9.45 -12.03
CA LEU A 12 -9.84 -10.21 -10.79
C LEU A 12 -9.94 -9.27 -9.59
N ASP A 13 -11.16 -9.05 -9.09
CA ASP A 13 -11.34 -8.41 -7.78
C ASP A 13 -11.07 -9.43 -6.66
N LEU A 14 -9.96 -9.24 -5.94
CA LEU A 14 -9.56 -10.12 -4.85
C LEU A 14 -10.53 -10.12 -3.65
N LYS A 15 -11.50 -9.22 -3.62
CA LYS A 15 -12.59 -9.23 -2.63
C LYS A 15 -13.65 -10.26 -2.95
N ASP A 16 -13.76 -10.67 -4.21
CA ASP A 16 -14.69 -11.73 -4.63
C ASP A 16 -14.10 -13.10 -4.33
N SER A 17 -14.66 -13.77 -3.33
CA SER A 17 -14.17 -15.07 -2.88
C SER A 17 -14.31 -16.18 -3.93
N ALA A 18 -15.35 -16.11 -4.78
CA ALA A 18 -15.59 -17.11 -5.82
C ALA A 18 -14.55 -16.98 -6.94
N LEU A 19 -14.29 -15.75 -7.39
CA LEU A 19 -13.27 -15.48 -8.42
C LEU A 19 -11.85 -15.83 -7.93
N VAL A 20 -11.54 -15.53 -6.67
CA VAL A 20 -10.24 -15.90 -6.08
C VAL A 20 -10.14 -17.43 -6.01
N GLU A 21 -11.16 -18.12 -5.53
CA GLU A 21 -11.16 -19.59 -5.49
C GLU A 21 -10.98 -20.20 -6.88
N GLU A 22 -11.64 -19.66 -7.89
CA GLU A 22 -11.50 -20.11 -9.28
C GLU A 22 -10.07 -19.94 -9.80
N LEU A 23 -9.40 -18.81 -9.47
CA LEU A 23 -8.00 -18.61 -9.82
C LEU A 23 -7.11 -19.74 -9.26
N PHE A 24 -7.25 -20.07 -7.98
CA PHE A 24 -6.45 -21.12 -7.34
C PHE A 24 -6.81 -22.53 -7.87
N LYS A 25 -8.08 -22.78 -8.14
CA LYS A 25 -8.56 -24.06 -8.70
C LYS A 25 -8.01 -24.33 -10.11
N ASN A 26 -7.92 -23.30 -10.93
CA ASN A 26 -7.52 -23.41 -12.33
C ASN A 26 -6.01 -23.27 -12.55
N ASN A 27 -5.24 -22.95 -11.52
CA ASN A 27 -3.80 -22.75 -11.62
C ASN A 27 -3.08 -23.47 -10.50
N LYS A 28 -2.02 -24.22 -10.85
CA LYS A 28 -1.09 -24.68 -9.83
C LYS A 28 -0.19 -23.53 -9.41
N ILE A 29 -0.38 -23.03 -8.19
CA ILE A 29 0.37 -21.92 -7.62
C ILE A 29 1.30 -22.47 -6.52
N ASP A 30 2.60 -22.39 -6.72
CA ASP A 30 3.58 -22.87 -5.75
C ASP A 30 3.91 -21.79 -4.70
N ILE A 31 3.96 -20.51 -5.11
CA ILE A 31 4.33 -19.39 -4.25
C ILE A 31 3.36 -18.23 -4.45
N VAL A 32 2.92 -17.65 -3.34
CA VAL A 32 2.10 -16.44 -3.33
C VAL A 32 2.87 -15.28 -2.67
N VAL A 33 2.90 -14.13 -3.33
CA VAL A 33 3.31 -12.87 -2.74
C VAL A 33 2.09 -11.95 -2.67
N LEU A 34 1.53 -11.81 -1.46
CA LEU A 34 0.36 -10.98 -1.23
C LEU A 34 0.79 -9.54 -0.96
N ALA A 35 0.97 -8.78 -2.05
CA ALA A 35 1.25 -7.35 -2.01
C ALA A 35 -0.01 -6.49 -2.22
N ALA A 36 -1.10 -7.10 -2.69
CA ALA A 36 -2.36 -6.40 -2.93
C ALA A 36 -3.00 -5.93 -1.62
N ALA A 37 -3.39 -4.66 -1.60
CA ALA A 37 -4.10 -4.04 -0.48
C ALA A 37 -4.79 -2.76 -0.95
N LYS A 38 -5.83 -2.33 -0.22
CA LYS A 38 -6.31 -0.94 -0.28
C LYS A 38 -5.36 -0.08 0.55
N VAL A 39 -4.64 0.81 -0.11
CA VAL A 39 -3.66 1.72 0.50
C VAL A 39 -4.01 3.17 0.19
N GLY A 40 -3.51 4.09 0.99
CA GLY A 40 -3.71 5.53 0.80
C GLY A 40 -3.02 6.35 1.89
N GLY A 41 -2.93 7.65 1.67
CA GLY A 41 -2.39 8.58 2.65
C GLY A 41 -3.30 8.76 3.89
N ILE A 42 -2.86 9.58 4.84
CA ILE A 42 -3.56 9.84 6.11
C ILE A 42 -5.01 10.28 5.89
N LEU A 43 -5.24 11.21 4.97
CA LEU A 43 -6.58 11.74 4.69
C LEU A 43 -7.53 10.63 4.21
N ALA A 44 -7.10 9.80 3.26
CA ALA A 44 -7.90 8.70 2.73
C ALA A 44 -8.22 7.65 3.81
N ASN A 45 -7.22 7.25 4.61
CA ASN A 45 -7.41 6.33 5.72
C ASN A 45 -8.42 6.85 6.75
N ASN A 46 -8.33 8.12 7.11
CA ASN A 46 -9.23 8.73 8.09
C ASN A 46 -10.65 8.95 7.56
N THR A 47 -10.80 9.17 6.24
CA THR A 47 -12.11 9.41 5.59
C THR A 47 -12.85 8.11 5.29
N PHE A 48 -12.16 7.11 4.73
CA PHE A 48 -12.76 5.86 4.25
C PHE A 48 -12.49 4.68 5.19
N ARG A 49 -12.62 4.90 6.49
CA ARG A 49 -12.25 3.93 7.54
C ARG A 49 -12.86 2.54 7.35
N ALA A 50 -14.16 2.48 7.07
CA ALA A 50 -14.89 1.22 6.85
C ALA A 50 -14.38 0.46 5.62
N ASP A 51 -14.12 1.17 4.53
CA ASP A 51 -13.59 0.55 3.30
C ASP A 51 -12.18 0.02 3.52
N PHE A 52 -11.32 0.74 4.25
CA PHE A 52 -9.95 0.30 4.50
C PHE A 52 -9.90 -1.00 5.32
N ILE A 53 -10.73 -1.13 6.35
CA ILE A 53 -10.75 -2.39 7.12
C ILE A 53 -11.42 -3.50 6.32
N PHE A 54 -12.57 -3.27 5.72
CA PHE A 54 -13.35 -4.28 5.03
C PHE A 54 -12.60 -4.84 3.81
N GLU A 55 -12.15 -3.98 2.89
CA GLU A 55 -11.50 -4.42 1.65
C GLU A 55 -10.19 -5.17 1.94
N ASN A 56 -9.38 -4.69 2.88
CA ASN A 56 -8.14 -5.39 3.23
C ASN A 56 -8.39 -6.74 3.88
N LEU A 57 -9.39 -6.85 4.79
CA LEU A 57 -9.78 -8.14 5.37
C LEU A 57 -10.30 -9.10 4.29
N ALA A 58 -11.15 -8.64 3.38
CA ALA A 58 -11.67 -9.49 2.29
C ALA A 58 -10.53 -10.03 1.40
N ILE A 59 -9.64 -9.15 0.92
CA ILE A 59 -8.50 -9.54 0.08
C ILE A 59 -7.63 -10.58 0.77
N GLN A 60 -7.18 -10.30 1.98
CA GLN A 60 -6.23 -11.19 2.66
C GLN A 60 -6.87 -12.51 3.10
N ASN A 61 -8.12 -12.50 3.57
CA ASN A 61 -8.83 -13.72 3.93
C ASN A 61 -8.99 -14.66 2.73
N ASN A 62 -9.40 -14.12 1.58
CA ASN A 62 -9.54 -14.90 0.36
C ASN A 62 -8.22 -15.52 -0.09
N ILE A 63 -7.14 -14.74 -0.12
CA ILE A 63 -5.84 -15.23 -0.60
C ILE A 63 -5.19 -16.20 0.39
N ILE A 64 -5.15 -15.88 1.69
CA ILE A 64 -4.49 -16.73 2.69
C ILE A 64 -5.21 -18.07 2.82
N HIS A 65 -6.57 -18.04 2.88
CA HIS A 65 -7.35 -19.27 3.00
C HIS A 65 -7.22 -20.16 1.75
N ASN A 66 -7.34 -19.60 0.53
CA ASN A 66 -7.18 -20.37 -0.68
C ASN A 66 -5.75 -20.88 -0.87
N SER A 67 -4.74 -20.14 -0.43
CA SER A 67 -3.35 -20.62 -0.43
C SER A 67 -3.19 -21.90 0.38
N TYR A 68 -3.81 -21.98 1.55
CA TYR A 68 -3.86 -23.22 2.34
C TYR A 68 -4.68 -24.30 1.63
N LYS A 69 -5.91 -23.99 1.21
CA LYS A 69 -6.85 -24.94 0.62
C LYS A 69 -6.29 -25.63 -0.64
N TYR A 70 -5.52 -24.92 -1.44
CA TYR A 70 -4.95 -25.40 -2.69
C TYR A 70 -3.46 -25.75 -2.61
N GLY A 71 -2.91 -25.87 -1.41
CA GLY A 71 -1.59 -26.43 -1.16
C GLY A 71 -0.43 -25.56 -1.65
N VAL A 72 -0.54 -24.24 -1.54
CA VAL A 72 0.57 -23.32 -1.82
C VAL A 72 1.74 -23.63 -0.89
N GLU A 73 2.93 -23.83 -1.46
CA GLU A 73 4.13 -24.18 -0.70
C GLU A 73 4.64 -23.05 0.20
N LYS A 74 4.53 -21.81 -0.27
CA LYS A 74 4.97 -20.62 0.46
C LYS A 74 4.09 -19.42 0.18
N LEU A 75 3.70 -18.70 1.24
CA LEU A 75 3.04 -17.41 1.14
C LEU A 75 3.86 -16.34 1.86
N LEU A 76 4.10 -15.22 1.16
CA LEU A 76 4.64 -13.99 1.74
C LEU A 76 3.54 -12.95 1.85
N PHE A 77 3.16 -12.62 3.09
CA PHE A 77 2.21 -11.54 3.39
C PHE A 77 2.95 -10.24 3.68
N LEU A 78 2.62 -9.19 2.94
CA LEU A 78 3.15 -7.86 3.22
C LEU A 78 2.26 -7.16 4.25
N GLY A 79 2.76 -7.11 5.48
CA GLY A 79 2.22 -6.30 6.56
C GLY A 79 2.51 -4.82 6.37
N SER A 80 2.70 -4.11 7.46
CA SER A 80 3.06 -2.69 7.46
C SER A 80 3.63 -2.32 8.82
N SER A 81 4.53 -1.36 8.89
CA SER A 81 5.04 -0.81 10.17
C SER A 81 3.97 -0.09 11.01
N CYS A 82 2.83 0.31 10.41
CA CYS A 82 1.73 0.95 11.13
C CYS A 82 0.97 0.04 12.11
N ILE A 83 1.28 -1.28 12.12
CA ILE A 83 0.70 -2.23 13.07
C ILE A 83 1.24 -2.10 14.49
N TYR A 84 2.34 -1.37 14.65
CA TYR A 84 2.95 -1.14 15.97
C TYR A 84 2.29 0.03 16.70
N PRO A 85 2.35 0.03 18.04
CA PRO A 85 1.79 1.11 18.84
C PRO A 85 2.37 2.48 18.45
N LYS A 86 1.51 3.50 18.44
CA LYS A 86 1.91 4.89 18.14
C LYS A 86 3.06 5.39 19.00
N GLN A 87 3.10 5.00 20.27
CA GLN A 87 4.06 5.43 21.28
C GLN A 87 5.07 4.34 21.64
N CYS A 88 5.42 3.45 20.71
CA CYS A 88 6.45 2.44 20.99
C CYS A 88 7.86 3.04 20.97
N LEU A 89 8.77 2.39 21.69
CA LEU A 89 10.18 2.77 21.74
C LEU A 89 10.86 2.56 20.37
N GLN A 90 11.90 3.35 20.12
CA GLN A 90 12.73 3.24 18.91
C GLN A 90 14.11 2.67 19.27
N PRO A 91 14.66 1.77 18.43
CA PRO A 91 14.05 1.17 17.24
C PRO A 91 12.88 0.26 17.57
N ILE A 92 11.87 0.21 16.68
CA ILE A 92 10.71 -0.65 16.85
C ILE A 92 11.13 -2.13 16.82
N LYS A 93 10.64 -2.91 17.81
CA LYS A 93 10.86 -4.35 17.89
C LYS A 93 9.56 -5.10 17.62
N GLU A 94 9.67 -6.31 17.07
CA GLU A 94 8.51 -7.16 16.75
C GLU A 94 7.64 -7.46 17.98
N GLU A 95 8.25 -7.62 19.16
CA GLU A 95 7.57 -7.87 20.44
C GLU A 95 6.66 -6.73 20.92
N TYR A 96 6.73 -5.54 20.27
CA TYR A 96 5.85 -4.42 20.61
C TYR A 96 4.47 -4.51 19.97
N LEU A 97 4.25 -5.50 19.10
CA LEU A 97 2.95 -5.73 18.49
C LEU A 97 1.87 -5.96 19.55
N LEU A 98 0.77 -5.21 19.44
CA LEU A 98 -0.40 -5.26 20.35
C LEU A 98 -0.14 -4.78 21.80
N ASN A 99 0.99 -4.13 22.08
CA ASN A 99 1.33 -3.65 23.41
C ASN A 99 0.89 -2.19 23.68
N GLY A 100 0.04 -1.62 22.85
CA GLY A 100 -0.45 -0.24 23.03
C GLY A 100 -1.39 0.19 21.92
N GLU A 101 -1.86 1.43 22.00
CA GLU A 101 -2.79 2.03 21.06
C GLU A 101 -2.14 2.28 19.69
N LEU A 102 -2.89 2.00 18.64
CA LEU A 102 -2.50 2.29 17.27
C LEU A 102 -2.67 3.78 16.94
N GLU A 103 -2.07 4.22 15.84
CA GLU A 103 -2.33 5.56 15.30
C GLU A 103 -3.78 5.64 14.78
N TYR A 104 -4.58 6.51 15.38
CA TYR A 104 -6.04 6.58 15.15
C TYR A 104 -6.43 6.76 13.67
N THR A 105 -5.70 7.57 12.93
CA THR A 105 -6.06 7.90 11.55
C THR A 105 -5.97 6.71 10.59
N ASN A 106 -5.07 5.76 10.86
CA ASN A 106 -4.88 4.56 10.04
C ASN A 106 -5.21 3.25 10.79
N GLU A 107 -5.80 3.35 11.98
CA GLU A 107 -6.14 2.19 12.82
C GLU A 107 -6.92 1.09 12.07
N PRO A 108 -7.96 1.38 11.26
CA PRO A 108 -8.69 0.35 10.53
C PRO A 108 -7.80 -0.46 9.57
N TYR A 109 -6.89 0.21 8.87
CA TYR A 109 -5.90 -0.45 8.03
C TYR A 109 -4.91 -1.28 8.85
N ALA A 110 -4.41 -0.73 9.94
CA ALA A 110 -3.48 -1.41 10.85
C ALA A 110 -4.12 -2.68 11.45
N ILE A 111 -5.36 -2.60 11.91
CA ILE A 111 -6.13 -3.76 12.42
C ILE A 111 -6.26 -4.84 11.35
N ALA A 112 -6.61 -4.47 10.11
CA ALA A 112 -6.68 -5.45 9.03
C ALA A 112 -5.32 -6.12 8.79
N LYS A 113 -4.22 -5.37 8.78
CA LYS A 113 -2.87 -5.93 8.61
C LYS A 113 -2.44 -6.83 9.78
N ILE A 114 -2.78 -6.48 11.02
CA ILE A 114 -2.58 -7.34 12.20
C ILE A 114 -3.34 -8.65 12.04
N ALA A 115 -4.61 -8.59 11.61
CA ALA A 115 -5.43 -9.78 11.39
C ALA A 115 -4.81 -10.71 10.34
N GLY A 116 -4.29 -10.17 9.22
CA GLY A 116 -3.60 -10.96 8.19
C GLY A 116 -2.32 -11.61 8.68
N LEU A 117 -1.51 -10.88 9.46
CA LEU A 117 -0.33 -11.42 10.11
C LEU A 117 -0.69 -12.58 11.05
N LYS A 118 -1.69 -12.38 11.92
CA LYS A 118 -2.16 -13.40 12.87
C LYS A 118 -2.81 -14.58 12.15
N MET A 119 -3.45 -14.37 11.02
CA MET A 119 -3.96 -15.44 10.18
C MET A 119 -2.81 -16.30 9.63
N CYS A 120 -1.76 -15.70 9.05
CA CYS A 120 -0.57 -16.44 8.59
C CYS A 120 0.07 -17.26 9.71
N GLU A 121 0.28 -16.66 10.89
CA GLU A 121 0.81 -17.32 12.07
C GLU A 121 -0.07 -18.50 12.51
N SER A 122 -1.39 -18.32 12.55
CA SER A 122 -2.33 -19.36 12.93
C SER A 122 -2.33 -20.54 11.96
N TYR A 123 -2.26 -20.28 10.65
CA TYR A 123 -2.15 -21.34 9.64
C TYR A 123 -0.81 -22.08 9.71
N ALA A 124 0.28 -21.37 10.03
CA ALA A 124 1.57 -21.99 10.26
C ALA A 124 1.54 -22.92 11.48
N ILE A 125 0.96 -22.47 12.60
CA ILE A 125 0.90 -23.27 13.83
C ILE A 125 -0.05 -24.47 13.68
N GLN A 126 -1.24 -24.27 13.13
CA GLN A 126 -2.29 -25.28 13.09
C GLN A 126 -2.06 -26.32 11.98
N TYR A 127 -1.59 -25.90 10.83
CA TYR A 127 -1.52 -26.73 9.61
C TYR A 127 -0.10 -26.92 9.08
N GLY A 128 0.92 -26.33 9.72
CA GLY A 128 2.30 -26.41 9.27
C GLY A 128 2.59 -25.63 7.97
N CYS A 129 1.76 -24.67 7.60
CA CYS A 129 1.93 -23.87 6.41
C CYS A 129 3.20 -23.01 6.48
N ASN A 130 3.95 -22.92 5.38
CA ASN A 130 5.07 -21.99 5.27
C ASN A 130 4.60 -20.58 4.86
N PHE A 131 3.79 -19.97 5.74
CA PHE A 131 3.26 -18.64 5.56
C PHE A 131 4.02 -17.67 6.45
N ILE A 132 4.68 -16.71 5.83
CA ILE A 132 5.51 -15.71 6.52
C ILE A 132 4.97 -14.31 6.28
N SER A 133 5.10 -13.47 7.31
CA SER A 133 4.71 -12.06 7.25
C SER A 133 5.94 -11.19 7.42
N VAL A 134 6.03 -10.12 6.62
CA VAL A 134 7.08 -9.10 6.75
C VAL A 134 6.44 -7.73 6.91
N MET A 135 7.08 -6.85 7.67
CA MET A 135 6.61 -5.50 7.95
C MET A 135 7.50 -4.48 7.24
N PRO A 136 7.31 -4.27 5.93
CA PRO A 136 8.08 -3.25 5.22
C PRO A 136 7.76 -1.87 5.79
N THR A 137 8.79 -1.04 5.90
CA THR A 137 8.62 0.40 6.08
C THR A 137 8.14 1.03 4.76
N ASN A 138 8.00 2.35 4.71
CA ASN A 138 7.61 3.02 3.47
C ASN A 138 8.66 2.77 2.38
N LEU A 139 8.28 1.94 1.42
CA LEU A 139 9.08 1.66 0.23
C LEU A 139 8.89 2.79 -0.79
N TYR A 140 9.91 3.05 -1.58
CA TYR A 140 9.85 4.00 -2.68
C TYR A 140 10.67 3.47 -3.87
N GLY A 141 10.37 3.95 -5.08
CA GLY A 141 11.10 3.55 -6.27
C GLY A 141 10.62 4.27 -7.53
N ILE A 142 11.17 3.88 -8.69
CA ILE A 142 10.91 4.51 -9.99
C ILE A 142 9.43 4.46 -10.37
N ASN A 143 8.73 3.38 -10.01
CA ASN A 143 7.32 3.15 -10.35
C ASN A 143 6.36 3.52 -9.21
N ASP A 144 6.80 4.35 -8.26
CA ASP A 144 5.96 4.81 -7.16
C ASP A 144 4.86 5.77 -7.64
N ASN A 145 3.87 6.02 -6.79
CA ASN A 145 2.87 7.03 -7.03
C ASN A 145 3.42 8.41 -6.68
N PHE A 146 3.67 9.24 -7.70
CA PHE A 146 4.13 10.62 -7.55
C PHE A 146 3.00 11.65 -7.61
N ASP A 147 1.74 11.24 -7.41
CA ASP A 147 0.60 12.17 -7.38
C ASP A 147 0.79 13.27 -6.32
N LEU A 148 0.41 14.52 -6.64
CA LEU A 148 0.63 15.66 -5.74
C LEU A 148 -0.18 15.61 -4.46
N TYR A 149 -1.32 14.87 -4.45
CA TYR A 149 -2.30 14.84 -3.38
C TYR A 149 -2.36 13.48 -2.67
N ASN A 150 -2.13 12.39 -3.43
CA ASN A 150 -2.38 11.02 -2.96
C ASN A 150 -1.13 10.17 -2.79
N SER A 151 0.07 10.72 -3.05
CA SER A 151 1.32 9.99 -2.89
C SER A 151 1.80 9.96 -1.43
N HIS A 152 2.69 9.01 -1.13
CA HIS A 152 3.44 9.01 0.12
C HIS A 152 4.41 10.20 0.21
N VAL A 153 4.90 10.48 1.41
CA VAL A 153 5.69 11.68 1.70
C VAL A 153 6.92 11.84 0.79
N LEU A 154 7.72 10.77 0.63
CA LEU A 154 8.98 10.86 -0.13
C LEU A 154 8.74 11.14 -1.63
N PRO A 155 7.90 10.38 -2.36
CA PRO A 155 7.60 10.69 -3.76
C PRO A 155 6.92 12.06 -3.93
N ALA A 156 6.05 12.48 -2.99
CA ALA A 156 5.47 13.82 -3.00
C ALA A 156 6.55 14.90 -2.89
N MET A 157 7.49 14.75 -1.98
CA MET A 157 8.61 15.69 -1.80
C MET A 157 9.51 15.74 -3.04
N ILE A 158 9.88 14.59 -3.59
CA ILE A 158 10.70 14.52 -4.82
C ILE A 158 10.03 15.32 -5.94
N ARG A 159 8.74 15.08 -6.20
CA ARG A 159 8.02 15.81 -7.24
C ARG A 159 7.92 17.30 -6.96
N LYS A 160 7.58 17.69 -5.72
CA LYS A 160 7.47 19.10 -5.33
C LYS A 160 8.80 19.84 -5.43
N MET A 161 9.90 19.21 -4.99
CA MET A 161 11.26 19.79 -5.12
C MET A 161 11.68 19.93 -6.58
N HIS A 162 11.37 18.93 -7.43
CA HIS A 162 11.64 19.04 -8.87
C HIS A 162 10.87 20.20 -9.51
N LEU A 163 9.58 20.34 -9.21
CA LEU A 163 8.76 21.45 -9.70
C LEU A 163 9.26 22.81 -9.19
N ALA A 164 9.65 22.92 -7.92
CA ALA A 164 10.23 24.12 -7.36
C ALA A 164 11.53 24.51 -8.07
N LYS A 165 12.41 23.55 -8.35
CA LYS A 165 13.63 23.78 -9.13
C LYS A 165 13.30 24.26 -10.55
N CYS A 166 12.34 23.65 -11.24
CA CYS A 166 11.90 24.08 -12.57
C CYS A 166 11.38 25.52 -12.55
N LEU A 167 10.65 25.92 -11.48
CA LEU A 167 10.20 27.31 -11.30
C LEU A 167 11.38 28.27 -11.13
N GLN A 168 12.37 27.95 -10.28
CA GLN A 168 13.56 28.77 -10.08
C GLN A 168 14.38 28.94 -11.36
N GLU A 169 14.43 27.92 -12.21
CA GLU A 169 15.15 27.92 -13.49
C GLU A 169 14.30 28.48 -14.65
N ASN A 170 13.08 28.98 -14.38
CA ASN A 170 12.10 29.42 -15.39
C ASN A 170 11.81 28.36 -16.48
N ASN A 171 11.96 27.08 -16.15
CA ASN A 171 11.74 25.97 -17.05
C ASN A 171 10.24 25.59 -17.12
N MET A 172 9.46 26.45 -17.77
CA MET A 172 7.99 26.28 -17.87
C MET A 172 7.60 25.07 -18.72
N ASP A 173 8.44 24.62 -19.62
CA ASP A 173 8.15 23.44 -20.46
C ASP A 173 8.19 22.15 -19.63
N SER A 174 9.15 22.00 -18.73
CA SER A 174 9.19 20.90 -17.78
C SER A 174 8.00 20.93 -16.80
N ILE A 175 7.56 22.11 -16.38
CA ILE A 175 6.38 22.28 -15.53
C ILE A 175 5.11 21.84 -16.25
N LYS A 176 4.91 22.29 -17.49
CA LYS A 176 3.78 21.88 -18.32
C LYS A 176 3.77 20.39 -18.59
N LEU A 177 4.94 19.83 -18.93
CA LEU A 177 5.08 18.37 -19.14
C LEU A 177 4.69 17.58 -17.89
N ASN A 178 5.07 18.07 -16.71
CA ASN A 178 4.82 17.38 -15.43
C ASN A 178 3.39 17.52 -14.93
N LEU A 179 2.79 18.72 -15.06
CA LEU A 179 1.46 19.04 -14.52
C LEU A 179 0.33 18.94 -15.55
N GLY A 180 0.67 18.79 -16.84
CA GLY A 180 -0.30 18.72 -17.92
C GLY A 180 -0.95 20.07 -18.24
N GLU A 181 -2.06 20.03 -18.96
CA GLU A 181 -2.77 21.24 -19.43
C GLU A 181 -3.29 22.12 -18.29
N ASN A 182 -3.60 21.53 -17.15
CA ASN A 182 -4.11 22.24 -15.97
C ASN A 182 -3.04 22.90 -15.10
N TYR A 183 -1.77 22.96 -15.57
CA TYR A 183 -0.65 23.44 -14.78
C TYR A 183 -0.86 24.81 -14.14
N LYS A 184 -1.55 25.75 -14.81
CA LYS A 184 -1.82 27.11 -14.29
C LYS A 184 -2.75 27.08 -13.09
N SER A 185 -3.77 26.23 -13.11
CA SER A 185 -4.72 26.04 -12.00
C SER A 185 -4.00 25.42 -10.80
N ILE A 186 -3.18 24.42 -11.04
CA ILE A 186 -2.41 23.75 -10.00
C ILE A 186 -1.41 24.71 -9.36
N LEU A 187 -0.65 25.48 -10.15
CA LEU A 187 0.28 26.46 -9.60
C LEU A 187 -0.43 27.51 -8.74
N LYS A 188 -1.61 27.99 -9.19
CA LYS A 188 -2.42 28.94 -8.43
C LYS A 188 -2.91 28.35 -7.10
N GLU A 189 -3.30 27.09 -7.07
CA GLU A 189 -3.70 26.38 -5.85
C GLU A 189 -2.56 26.31 -4.84
N PHE A 190 -1.32 26.13 -5.30
CA PHE A 190 -0.12 26.20 -4.46
C PHE A 190 0.37 27.63 -4.16
N GLY A 191 -0.43 28.65 -4.47
CA GLY A 191 -0.09 30.06 -4.21
C GLY A 191 0.98 30.65 -5.13
N ILE A 192 1.29 29.98 -6.24
CA ILE A 192 2.32 30.42 -7.18
C ILE A 192 1.64 31.25 -8.28
N SER A 193 1.85 32.56 -8.26
CA SER A 193 1.39 33.47 -9.31
C SER A 193 2.50 33.76 -10.31
N LYS A 194 2.13 34.34 -11.50
CA LYS A 194 3.10 34.79 -12.50
C LYS A 194 4.14 35.78 -11.93
N ASP A 195 3.75 36.58 -10.95
CA ASP A 195 4.60 37.59 -10.33
C ASP A 195 5.55 36.99 -9.29
N SER A 196 5.32 35.75 -8.85
CA SER A 196 6.16 35.03 -7.89
C SER A 196 7.37 34.33 -8.53
N VAL A 197 7.45 34.28 -9.84
CA VAL A 197 8.49 33.57 -10.60
C VAL A 197 9.61 34.51 -11.07
N ASN A 198 9.48 35.80 -10.80
CA ASN A 198 10.49 36.83 -11.08
C ASN A 198 11.24 37.23 -9.79
N ILE A 199 11.95 36.28 -9.18
CA ILE A 199 12.96 36.57 -8.16
C ILE A 199 14.29 36.00 -8.62
#